data_dd953e4edea670c1f13a9da27edea7a6
#
_entry.id   dd953e4edea670c1f13a9da27edea7a6
#
_cell.length_a   1.000
_cell.length_b   1.000
_cell.length_c   1.000
_cell.angle_alpha   90.00
_cell.angle_beta   90.00
_cell.angle_gamma   90.00
#
_symmetry.space_group_name_H-M   'P 1'
#
loop_
_entity.id
_entity.type
_entity.pdbx_description
1 polymer ?
#
loop_
_entity_poly.entity_id
_entity_poly.type
_entity_poly.pdbx_seq_one_letter_code
_entity_poly.pdbx_strand_id
1 'polypeptide(L)'
;MKTLLAIMVLSLAMSASIVGGQPPPARPRPPGPIVLGPDDKPAFPAAPEGYDKKREGIANGKFEIVEYDSMTVGNSRKTMIYTPPGYSKDEKYPVLYLLHGIGGDETEWNRYGTPNVILDNLYADKKLIPMIVVLPNGRAEKNDRAEGNIYAHFKAFETFEKDLLKDLIPFVDSHYSVKPGRENRALAGLSMGGGQALNFGLGNLDTFAWIGGFSSAPNTKSPDKLVPNAEVATKKIKTLWVSCGDKDGLINLSQGVHKYLKDKGVPHIWHVDSGPHDFSVWKNDLYLFSQLIFKEKP
;
A
#
# COMPACT_ATOMS: atom_id res chain seq x y z
N MET A 1 -43.09 -52.96 61.33
CA MET A 1 -43.55 -52.00 60.26
C MET A 1 -42.43 -51.01 60.01
N LYS A 2 -41.69 -51.18 58.94
CA LYS A 2 -40.60 -50.26 58.48
C LYS A 2 -41.01 -49.70 57.15
N THR A 3 -41.29 -48.38 57.08
CA THR A 3 -41.71 -47.65 55.91
C THR A 3 -40.46 -47.23 55.14
N LEU A 4 -40.28 -47.71 53.90
CA LEU A 4 -39.23 -47.25 52.97
C LEU A 4 -39.69 -45.98 52.30
N LEU A 5 -38.89 -44.94 52.43
CA LEU A 5 -39.05 -43.68 51.70
C LEU A 5 -38.16 -43.74 50.42
N ALA A 6 -38.79 -43.74 49.24
CA ALA A 6 -38.08 -43.70 47.98
C ALA A 6 -37.77 -42.22 47.56
N ILE A 7 -36.48 -41.86 47.44
CA ILE A 7 -36.03 -40.56 46.96
C ILE A 7 -35.86 -40.68 45.47
N MET A 8 -36.66 -39.91 44.73
CA MET A 8 -36.60 -39.79 43.27
C MET A 8 -35.60 -38.66 42.92
N VAL A 9 -34.43 -39.02 42.40
CA VAL A 9 -33.42 -38.06 41.92
C VAL A 9 -33.78 -37.68 40.49
N LEU A 10 -34.18 -36.43 40.32
CA LEU A 10 -34.44 -35.82 39.00
C LEU A 10 -33.11 -35.30 38.43
N SER A 11 -32.53 -36.01 37.46
CA SER A 11 -31.34 -35.56 36.73
C SER A 11 -31.72 -34.56 35.65
N LEU A 12 -31.38 -33.27 35.87
CA LEU A 12 -31.51 -32.22 34.89
C LEU A 12 -30.32 -32.32 33.90
N ALA A 13 -30.55 -32.77 32.70
CA ALA A 13 -29.56 -32.72 31.63
C ALA A 13 -29.46 -31.29 31.10
N MET A 14 -28.40 -30.56 31.45
CA MET A 14 -28.05 -29.29 30.78
C MET A 14 -27.45 -29.60 29.41
N SER A 15 -28.20 -29.29 28.36
CA SER A 15 -27.69 -29.27 27.00
C SER A 15 -26.79 -28.03 26.82
N ALA A 16 -25.49 -28.24 26.87
CA ALA A 16 -24.53 -27.19 26.49
C ALA A 16 -24.59 -26.99 24.97
N SER A 17 -25.17 -25.89 24.52
CA SER A 17 -25.07 -25.44 23.14
C SER A 17 -23.60 -25.09 22.84
N ILE A 18 -22.94 -25.90 22.01
CA ILE A 18 -21.61 -25.59 21.47
C ILE A 18 -21.82 -24.43 20.48
N VAL A 19 -21.49 -23.23 20.94
CA VAL A 19 -21.32 -22.08 20.03
C VAL A 19 -20.15 -22.41 19.13
N GLY A 20 -20.43 -22.76 17.89
CA GLY A 20 -19.42 -23.04 16.86
C GLY A 20 -18.58 -21.80 16.60
N GLY A 21 -17.46 -21.67 17.29
CA GLY A 21 -16.42 -20.70 16.95
C GLY A 21 -15.85 -21.05 15.58
N GLN A 22 -15.85 -20.11 14.64
CA GLN A 22 -15.12 -20.28 13.39
C GLN A 22 -13.66 -20.64 13.70
N PRO A 23 -13.07 -21.62 12.99
CA PRO A 23 -11.66 -21.94 13.18
C PRO A 23 -10.83 -20.67 12.91
N PRO A 24 -9.75 -20.46 13.68
CA PRO A 24 -8.87 -19.31 13.45
C PRO A 24 -8.37 -19.33 12.01
N PRO A 25 -8.20 -18.16 11.36
CA PRO A 25 -7.71 -18.09 9.99
C PRO A 25 -6.39 -18.86 9.89
N ALA A 26 -6.29 -19.70 8.86
CA ALA A 26 -5.10 -20.50 8.63
C ALA A 26 -3.87 -19.59 8.55
N ARG A 27 -2.80 -19.96 9.25
CA ARG A 27 -1.52 -19.25 9.14
C ARG A 27 -1.11 -19.20 7.68
N PRO A 28 -0.61 -18.05 7.18
CA PRO A 28 -0.05 -17.98 5.84
C PRO A 28 0.95 -19.13 5.65
N ARG A 29 0.88 -19.81 4.52
CA ARG A 29 1.87 -20.85 4.20
C ARG A 29 3.25 -20.19 4.20
N PRO A 30 4.30 -20.88 4.69
CA PRO A 30 5.66 -20.39 4.55
C PRO A 30 5.92 -20.03 3.07
N PRO A 31 6.68 -18.96 2.80
CA PRO A 31 7.07 -18.64 1.44
C PRO A 31 7.72 -19.87 0.78
N GLY A 32 7.37 -20.13 -0.48
CA GLY A 32 8.06 -21.14 -1.28
C GLY A 32 9.52 -20.78 -1.51
N PRO A 33 10.34 -21.71 -2.03
CA PRO A 33 11.72 -21.40 -2.39
C PRO A 33 11.74 -20.25 -3.39
N ILE A 34 12.67 -19.31 -3.21
CA ILE A 34 12.93 -18.24 -4.17
C ILE A 34 13.58 -18.88 -5.41
N VAL A 35 12.90 -18.74 -6.55
CA VAL A 35 13.40 -19.18 -7.85
C VAL A 35 13.35 -18.01 -8.80
N LEU A 36 14.52 -17.51 -9.20
CA LEU A 36 14.62 -16.39 -10.13
C LEU A 36 14.62 -16.89 -11.58
N GLY A 37 13.83 -16.24 -12.42
CA GLY A 37 13.77 -16.45 -13.86
C GLY A 37 14.61 -15.41 -14.63
N PRO A 38 14.70 -15.53 -15.96
CA PRO A 38 15.51 -14.61 -16.77
C PRO A 38 14.98 -13.16 -16.82
N ASP A 39 13.70 -12.96 -16.49
CA ASP A 39 13.08 -11.64 -16.42
C ASP A 39 13.31 -10.94 -15.05
N ASP A 40 13.72 -11.70 -14.02
CA ASP A 40 13.88 -11.23 -12.65
C ASP A 40 15.20 -10.49 -12.48
N LYS A 41 15.21 -9.26 -12.94
CA LYS A 41 16.36 -8.37 -12.95
C LYS A 41 15.95 -6.91 -12.80
N PRO A 42 16.87 -6.01 -12.41
CA PRO A 42 16.61 -4.59 -12.37
C PRO A 42 16.22 -4.04 -13.75
N ALA A 43 15.10 -3.31 -13.81
CA ALA A 43 14.70 -2.55 -14.99
C ALA A 43 15.46 -1.22 -15.11
N PHE A 44 16.00 -0.74 -14.01
CA PHE A 44 16.77 0.50 -13.90
C PHE A 44 18.01 0.27 -13.05
N PRO A 45 19.06 1.09 -13.20
CA PRO A 45 20.17 1.12 -12.27
C PRO A 45 19.68 1.44 -10.84
N ALA A 46 20.35 0.88 -9.85
CA ALA A 46 20.08 1.22 -8.45
C ALA A 46 20.25 2.72 -8.18
N ALA A 47 19.54 3.22 -7.17
CA ALA A 47 19.73 4.60 -6.71
C ALA A 47 21.20 4.86 -6.35
N PRO A 48 21.73 6.04 -6.65
CA PRO A 48 23.13 6.37 -6.35
C PRO A 48 23.39 6.40 -4.83
N GLU A 49 24.60 6.13 -4.43
CA GLU A 49 24.98 6.23 -3.01
C GLU A 49 24.59 7.59 -2.42
N GLY A 50 24.00 7.57 -1.22
CA GLY A 50 23.58 8.79 -0.52
C GLY A 50 22.26 9.41 -1.00
N TYR A 51 21.54 8.78 -1.91
CA TYR A 51 20.24 9.27 -2.39
C TYR A 51 19.21 9.49 -1.27
N ASP A 52 19.30 8.73 -0.20
CA ASP A 52 18.47 8.75 1.00
C ASP A 52 19.12 9.45 2.20
N LYS A 53 20.22 10.18 1.96
CA LYS A 53 20.91 10.99 2.97
C LYS A 53 20.59 12.46 2.78
N LYS A 54 20.35 13.15 3.91
CA LYS A 54 20.05 14.59 3.91
C LYS A 54 21.21 15.36 3.28
N ARG A 55 20.88 16.24 2.35
CA ARG A 55 21.84 17.16 1.70
C ARG A 55 21.70 18.55 2.28
N GLU A 56 22.84 19.18 2.55
CA GLU A 56 22.89 20.57 2.99
C GLU A 56 22.68 21.54 1.80
N GLY A 57 22.16 22.71 2.08
CA GLY A 57 22.02 23.79 1.08
C GLY A 57 20.89 23.60 0.04
N ILE A 58 20.05 22.58 0.19
CA ILE A 58 18.87 22.39 -0.67
C ILE A 58 17.59 22.84 0.04
N ALA A 59 16.58 23.25 -0.74
CA ALA A 59 15.26 23.49 -0.21
C ALA A 59 14.60 22.18 0.23
N ASN A 60 13.89 22.20 1.37
CA ASN A 60 13.25 21.01 1.92
C ASN A 60 11.73 21.18 1.93
N GLY A 61 11.04 20.08 1.69
CA GLY A 61 9.60 19.97 1.92
C GLY A 61 9.26 19.90 3.41
N LYS A 62 7.97 19.82 3.70
CA LYS A 62 7.47 19.78 5.07
C LYS A 62 6.56 18.59 5.27
N PHE A 63 6.71 17.93 6.42
CA PHE A 63 5.74 16.97 6.93
C PHE A 63 4.82 17.62 7.95
N GLU A 64 3.56 17.22 7.89
CA GLU A 64 2.58 17.46 8.95
C GLU A 64 1.71 16.23 9.17
N ILE A 65 1.24 16.01 10.39
CA ILE A 65 0.21 15.02 10.70
C ILE A 65 -1.09 15.78 10.84
N VAL A 66 -2.09 15.36 10.07
CA VAL A 66 -3.42 15.94 10.08
C VAL A 66 -4.46 14.89 10.39
N GLU A 67 -5.60 15.32 10.91
CA GLU A 67 -6.76 14.48 11.17
C GLU A 67 -7.85 14.76 10.14
N TYR A 68 -8.55 13.71 9.72
CA TYR A 68 -9.71 13.77 8.84
C TYR A 68 -10.84 12.90 9.39
N ASP A 69 -12.06 13.33 9.16
CA ASP A 69 -13.24 12.55 9.56
C ASP A 69 -13.49 11.43 8.54
N SER A 70 -13.41 10.20 9.01
CA SER A 70 -13.76 9.02 8.23
C SER A 70 -15.20 8.60 8.50
N MET A 71 -16.08 8.88 7.56
CA MET A 71 -17.46 8.36 7.60
C MET A 71 -17.49 6.83 7.40
N THR A 72 -16.50 6.29 6.74
CA THR A 72 -16.33 4.85 6.51
C THR A 72 -16.08 4.09 7.81
N VAL A 73 -15.26 4.64 8.69
CA VAL A 73 -14.88 4.03 9.97
C VAL A 73 -15.73 4.57 11.13
N GLY A 74 -16.24 5.78 11.01
CA GLY A 74 -17.06 6.46 12.03
C GLY A 74 -16.23 7.06 13.16
N ASN A 75 -15.01 7.53 12.86
CA ASN A 75 -14.15 8.28 13.77
C ASN A 75 -13.18 9.20 13.00
N SER A 76 -12.49 10.08 13.73
CA SER A 76 -11.36 10.83 13.18
C SER A 76 -10.15 9.90 12.99
N ARG A 77 -9.46 10.02 11.85
CA ARG A 77 -8.27 9.25 11.49
C ARG A 77 -7.11 10.16 11.13
N LYS A 78 -5.89 9.66 11.30
CA LYS A 78 -4.66 10.41 11.02
C LYS A 78 -4.06 10.04 9.66
N THR A 79 -3.46 11.04 9.03
CA THR A 79 -2.58 10.86 7.87
C THR A 79 -1.39 11.80 8.00
N MET A 80 -0.23 11.41 7.51
CA MET A 80 0.93 12.29 7.40
C MET A 80 1.00 12.81 5.97
N ILE A 81 1.22 14.11 5.81
CA ILE A 81 1.27 14.75 4.49
C ILE A 81 2.60 15.46 4.32
N TYR A 82 3.27 15.16 3.21
CA TYR A 82 4.43 15.88 2.73
C TYR A 82 3.99 16.89 1.67
N THR A 83 4.41 18.14 1.84
CA THR A 83 4.33 19.17 0.81
C THR A 83 5.73 19.48 0.27
N PRO A 84 5.89 19.64 -1.07
CA PRO A 84 7.21 19.81 -1.67
C PRO A 84 7.86 21.14 -1.29
N PRO A 85 9.20 21.29 -1.48
CA PRO A 85 9.87 22.57 -1.30
C PRO A 85 9.20 23.67 -2.11
N GLY A 86 8.96 24.82 -1.47
CA GLY A 86 8.29 25.95 -2.12
C GLY A 86 6.79 25.77 -2.33
N TYR A 87 6.15 24.79 -1.68
CA TYR A 87 4.68 24.62 -1.77
C TYR A 87 3.93 25.93 -1.55
N SER A 88 3.02 26.26 -2.49
CA SER A 88 2.16 27.44 -2.45
C SER A 88 0.71 27.03 -2.74
N LYS A 89 -0.24 27.77 -2.19
CA LYS A 89 -1.67 27.61 -2.52
C LYS A 89 -2.02 28.16 -3.91
N ASP A 90 -1.15 28.97 -4.49
CA ASP A 90 -1.34 29.57 -5.83
C ASP A 90 -1.02 28.60 -6.97
N GLU A 91 -0.31 27.51 -6.67
CA GLU A 91 0.02 26.45 -7.61
C GLU A 91 -0.75 25.17 -7.30
N LYS A 92 -0.90 24.30 -8.30
CA LYS A 92 -1.58 23.02 -8.15
C LYS A 92 -0.59 21.86 -8.31
N TYR A 93 -0.67 20.87 -7.42
CA TYR A 93 0.26 19.75 -7.34
C TYR A 93 -0.43 18.41 -7.58
N PRO A 94 0.17 17.47 -8.30
CA PRO A 94 -0.28 16.09 -8.31
C PRO A 94 -0.04 15.44 -6.94
N VAL A 95 -0.74 14.32 -6.68
CA VAL A 95 -0.72 13.65 -5.39
C VAL A 95 -0.32 12.19 -5.52
N LEU A 96 0.67 11.77 -4.73
CA LEU A 96 1.02 10.38 -4.50
C LEU A 96 0.47 9.93 -3.13
N TYR A 97 -0.38 8.91 -3.11
CA TYR A 97 -0.77 8.19 -1.90
C TYR A 97 0.20 7.02 -1.73
N LEU A 98 0.95 7.00 -0.61
CA LEU A 98 2.04 6.06 -0.35
C LEU A 98 1.75 5.21 0.89
N LEU A 99 1.43 3.93 0.67
CA LEU A 99 0.87 3.03 1.67
C LEU A 99 1.94 2.23 2.41
N HIS A 100 1.72 2.01 3.71
CA HIS A 100 2.59 1.26 4.61
C HIS A 100 2.32 -0.26 4.62
N GLY A 101 3.15 -1.03 5.34
CA GLY A 101 3.03 -2.48 5.52
C GLY A 101 2.07 -2.89 6.64
N ILE A 102 1.96 -4.22 6.88
CA ILE A 102 1.00 -4.79 7.84
C ILE A 102 1.20 -4.32 9.29
N GLY A 103 2.45 -4.09 9.70
CA GLY A 103 2.80 -3.64 11.05
C GLY A 103 2.93 -2.11 11.19
N GLY A 104 2.69 -1.37 10.11
CA GLY A 104 2.88 0.06 10.06
C GLY A 104 1.66 0.89 10.41
N ASP A 105 1.85 2.19 10.30
CA ASP A 105 0.87 3.25 10.43
C ASP A 105 1.27 4.44 9.52
N GLU A 106 0.58 5.55 9.61
CA GLU A 106 0.86 6.78 8.85
C GLU A 106 2.29 7.31 8.98
N THR A 107 3.06 6.84 9.96
CA THR A 107 4.44 7.28 10.20
C THR A 107 5.51 6.29 9.76
N GLU A 108 5.15 5.07 9.31
CA GLU A 108 6.13 4.01 9.00
C GLU A 108 7.15 4.44 7.95
N TRP A 109 6.68 5.01 6.84
CA TRP A 109 7.57 5.53 5.80
C TRP A 109 8.53 6.60 6.32
N ASN A 110 8.04 7.51 7.16
CA ASN A 110 8.88 8.57 7.74
C ASN A 110 9.93 8.00 8.70
N ARG A 111 9.58 6.97 9.49
CA ARG A 111 10.49 6.35 10.47
C ARG A 111 11.62 5.56 9.80
N TYR A 112 11.34 4.87 8.70
CA TYR A 112 12.28 3.89 8.12
C TYR A 112 12.65 4.19 6.67
N GLY A 113 11.79 4.89 5.93
CA GLY A 113 11.95 5.14 4.49
C GLY A 113 12.53 6.50 4.13
N THR A 114 12.52 7.46 5.07
CA THR A 114 13.00 8.84 4.85
C THR A 114 12.50 9.48 3.54
N PRO A 115 11.20 9.38 3.21
CA PRO A 115 10.69 9.76 1.88
C PRO A 115 10.89 11.24 1.58
N ASN A 116 10.82 12.11 2.59
CA ASN A 116 11.11 13.54 2.42
C ASN A 116 12.55 13.78 1.93
N VAL A 117 13.53 13.08 2.50
CA VAL A 117 14.94 13.23 2.10
C VAL A 117 15.14 12.78 0.64
N ILE A 118 14.56 11.63 0.27
CA ILE A 118 14.61 11.11 -1.11
C ILE A 118 13.97 12.10 -2.08
N LEU A 119 12.78 12.60 -1.75
CA LEU A 119 12.03 13.52 -2.61
C LEU A 119 12.69 14.90 -2.70
N ASP A 120 13.21 15.44 -1.58
CA ASP A 120 13.93 16.72 -1.56
C ASP A 120 15.20 16.65 -2.44
N ASN A 121 15.95 15.54 -2.34
CA ASN A 121 17.13 15.31 -3.16
C ASN A 121 16.78 15.24 -4.65
N LEU A 122 15.74 14.48 -5.01
CA LEU A 122 15.25 14.37 -6.39
C LEU A 122 14.69 15.70 -6.91
N TYR A 123 14.03 16.48 -6.06
CA TYR A 123 13.54 17.81 -6.40
C TYR A 123 14.71 18.76 -6.72
N ALA A 124 15.73 18.80 -5.86
CA ALA A 124 16.93 19.61 -6.07
C ALA A 124 17.67 19.22 -7.36
N ASP A 125 17.68 17.93 -7.70
CA ASP A 125 18.25 17.40 -8.94
C ASP A 125 17.34 17.57 -10.17
N LYS A 126 16.16 18.16 -10.04
CA LYS A 126 15.14 18.32 -11.11
C LYS A 126 14.73 16.99 -11.76
N LYS A 127 14.73 15.91 -10.97
CA LYS A 127 14.43 14.55 -11.45
C LYS A 127 12.97 14.15 -11.30
N LEU A 128 12.19 14.87 -10.48
CA LEU A 128 10.77 14.60 -10.28
C LEU A 128 9.89 15.83 -10.56
N ILE A 129 8.60 15.58 -10.77
CA ILE A 129 7.58 16.63 -10.75
C ILE A 129 7.23 16.91 -9.28
N PRO A 130 7.27 18.19 -8.84
CA PRO A 130 6.85 18.54 -7.48
C PRO A 130 5.46 18.00 -7.17
N MET A 131 5.31 17.27 -6.06
CA MET A 131 4.06 16.58 -5.71
C MET A 131 3.80 16.62 -4.21
N ILE A 132 2.53 16.54 -3.85
CA ILE A 132 2.10 16.25 -2.47
C ILE A 132 2.19 14.74 -2.29
N VAL A 133 2.70 14.28 -1.13
CA VAL A 133 2.67 12.85 -0.77
C VAL A 133 1.85 12.66 0.49
N VAL A 134 0.84 11.80 0.40
CA VAL A 134 -0.06 11.44 1.49
C VAL A 134 0.32 10.06 1.98
N LEU A 135 0.65 9.95 3.26
CA LEU A 135 1.01 8.71 3.93
C LEU A 135 -0.13 8.37 4.93
N PRO A 136 -1.16 7.65 4.48
CA PRO A 136 -2.28 7.33 5.34
C PRO A 136 -2.00 6.09 6.20
N ASN A 137 -2.82 5.89 7.23
CA ASN A 137 -2.91 4.58 7.84
C ASN A 137 -3.84 3.69 6.99
N GLY A 138 -3.27 2.67 6.34
CA GLY A 138 -3.98 1.73 5.46
C GLY A 138 -4.86 0.72 6.21
N ARG A 139 -4.94 0.78 7.55
CA ARG A 139 -5.81 -0.06 8.39
C ARG A 139 -7.04 0.74 8.81
N ALA A 140 -8.14 0.66 8.04
CA ALA A 140 -9.36 1.43 8.25
C ALA A 140 -10.32 0.71 9.22
N GLU A 141 -10.09 0.90 10.50
CA GLU A 141 -10.91 0.45 11.62
C GLU A 141 -10.79 1.40 12.82
N LYS A 142 -11.66 1.27 13.83
CA LYS A 142 -11.71 2.21 14.96
C LYS A 142 -10.41 2.26 15.77
N ASN A 143 -9.79 1.09 16.04
CA ASN A 143 -8.43 1.02 16.57
C ASN A 143 -7.49 0.65 15.42
N ASP A 144 -6.93 1.64 14.77
CA ASP A 144 -6.08 1.47 13.60
C ASP A 144 -4.59 1.27 13.95
N ARG A 145 -4.28 0.95 15.20
CA ARG A 145 -2.90 0.64 15.64
C ARG A 145 -2.57 -0.84 15.43
N ALA A 146 -1.31 -1.12 15.15
CA ALA A 146 -0.80 -2.48 14.95
C ALA A 146 -0.55 -3.15 16.31
N GLU A 147 -1.63 -3.54 16.99
CA GLU A 147 -1.61 -4.16 18.32
C GLU A 147 -2.07 -5.63 18.27
N GLY A 148 -1.55 -6.44 19.19
CA GLY A 148 -1.97 -7.85 19.33
C GLY A 148 -1.66 -8.69 18.07
N ASN A 149 -2.64 -9.46 17.61
CA ASN A 149 -2.50 -10.27 16.40
C ASN A 149 -2.79 -9.42 15.15
N ILE A 150 -1.76 -8.84 14.57
CA ILE A 150 -1.87 -7.98 13.37
C ILE A 150 -2.52 -8.68 12.18
N TYR A 151 -2.47 -10.01 12.09
CA TYR A 151 -3.12 -10.78 11.02
C TYR A 151 -4.64 -10.90 11.18
N ALA A 152 -5.19 -10.61 12.36
CA ALA A 152 -6.63 -10.57 12.55
C ALA A 152 -7.31 -9.35 11.88
N HIS A 153 -6.52 -8.36 11.48
CA HIS A 153 -7.00 -7.07 10.98
C HIS A 153 -7.03 -6.95 9.44
N PHE A 154 -6.92 -8.05 8.69
CA PHE A 154 -6.95 -8.00 7.22
C PHE A 154 -8.18 -7.28 6.64
N LYS A 155 -9.33 -7.42 7.29
CA LYS A 155 -10.56 -6.74 6.86
C LYS A 155 -10.43 -5.21 6.88
N ALA A 156 -9.68 -4.66 7.82
CA ALA A 156 -9.42 -3.23 7.90
C ALA A 156 -8.62 -2.71 6.70
N PHE A 157 -7.67 -3.52 6.21
CA PHE A 157 -6.93 -3.18 5.00
C PHE A 157 -7.80 -3.19 3.73
N GLU A 158 -8.82 -4.06 3.65
CA GLU A 158 -9.80 -4.03 2.57
C GLU A 158 -10.75 -2.83 2.71
N THR A 159 -11.20 -2.53 3.93
CA THR A 159 -12.10 -1.40 4.23
C THR A 159 -11.47 -0.07 3.82
N PHE A 160 -10.15 0.03 3.84
CA PHE A 160 -9.42 1.24 3.48
C PHE A 160 -9.68 1.70 2.03
N GLU A 161 -10.02 0.82 1.10
CA GLU A 161 -10.42 1.25 -0.26
C GLU A 161 -11.54 2.27 -0.22
N LYS A 162 -12.57 2.00 0.61
CA LYS A 162 -13.72 2.91 0.75
C LYS A 162 -13.33 4.20 1.47
N ASP A 163 -12.55 4.11 2.54
CA ASP A 163 -12.05 5.27 3.29
C ASP A 163 -11.17 6.17 2.41
N LEU A 164 -10.26 5.57 1.63
CA LEU A 164 -9.41 6.29 0.68
C LEU A 164 -10.22 7.08 -0.34
N LEU A 165 -11.21 6.43 -0.97
CA LEU A 165 -11.96 7.00 -2.08
C LEU A 165 -13.05 7.98 -1.64
N LYS A 166 -13.67 7.77 -0.46
CA LYS A 166 -14.85 8.51 -0.01
C LYS A 166 -14.54 9.58 1.04
N ASP A 167 -13.48 9.37 1.81
CA ASP A 167 -13.17 10.23 2.94
C ASP A 167 -11.81 10.94 2.74
N LEU A 168 -10.70 10.19 2.55
CA LEU A 168 -9.37 10.77 2.51
C LEU A 168 -9.09 11.60 1.23
N ILE A 169 -9.39 11.08 0.04
CA ILE A 169 -9.17 11.83 -1.22
C ILE A 169 -9.96 13.14 -1.21
N PRO A 170 -11.27 13.18 -0.90
CA PRO A 170 -12.02 14.41 -0.80
C PRO A 170 -11.45 15.39 0.25
N PHE A 171 -10.99 14.89 1.40
CA PHE A 171 -10.32 15.72 2.40
C PHE A 171 -9.06 16.38 1.83
N VAL A 172 -8.17 15.61 1.20
CA VAL A 172 -6.93 16.13 0.62
C VAL A 172 -7.24 17.14 -0.50
N ASP A 173 -8.17 16.83 -1.38
CA ASP A 173 -8.57 17.70 -2.50
C ASP A 173 -9.14 19.04 -2.02
N SER A 174 -9.77 19.10 -0.84
CA SER A 174 -10.36 20.32 -0.27
C SER A 174 -9.41 21.14 0.60
N HIS A 175 -8.39 20.54 1.20
CA HIS A 175 -7.48 21.21 2.15
C HIS A 175 -6.13 21.59 1.52
N TYR A 176 -5.75 20.94 0.44
CA TYR A 176 -4.47 21.15 -0.24
C TYR A 176 -4.66 21.62 -1.68
N SER A 177 -3.62 22.21 -2.23
CA SER A 177 -3.65 22.74 -3.60
C SER A 177 -3.42 21.64 -4.63
N VAL A 178 -4.42 20.76 -4.80
CA VAL A 178 -4.35 19.57 -5.63
C VAL A 178 -4.72 19.87 -7.08
N LYS A 179 -3.94 19.27 -8.02
CA LYS A 179 -4.28 19.19 -9.43
C LYS A 179 -5.37 18.13 -9.63
N PRO A 180 -6.53 18.47 -10.19
CA PRO A 180 -7.61 17.50 -10.37
C PRO A 180 -7.29 16.48 -11.47
N GLY A 181 -8.06 15.37 -11.45
CA GLY A 181 -8.00 14.34 -12.49
C GLY A 181 -7.08 13.18 -12.16
N ARG A 182 -7.39 12.04 -12.77
CA ARG A 182 -6.68 10.77 -12.56
C ARG A 182 -5.20 10.82 -12.94
N GLU A 183 -4.85 11.60 -13.96
CA GLU A 183 -3.48 11.80 -14.45
C GLU A 183 -2.58 12.50 -13.42
N ASN A 184 -3.18 13.14 -12.44
CA ASN A 184 -2.50 13.82 -11.33
C ASN A 184 -2.62 13.05 -10.01
N ARG A 185 -3.01 11.76 -10.06
CA ARG A 185 -3.15 10.94 -8.85
C ARG A 185 -2.46 9.61 -9.01
N ALA A 186 -1.52 9.33 -8.11
CA ALA A 186 -0.77 8.09 -8.02
C ALA A 186 -1.09 7.33 -6.71
N LEU A 187 -1.01 6.01 -6.76
CA LEU A 187 -1.15 5.14 -5.60
C LEU A 187 -0.02 4.13 -5.61
N ALA A 188 0.79 4.10 -4.57
CA ALA A 188 1.86 3.14 -4.40
C ALA A 188 1.96 2.66 -2.95
N GLY A 189 2.69 1.58 -2.70
CA GLY A 189 2.89 1.10 -1.35
C GLY A 189 3.78 -0.13 -1.28
N LEU A 190 4.21 -0.44 -0.07
CA LEU A 190 5.07 -1.57 0.25
C LEU A 190 4.26 -2.71 0.91
N SER A 191 4.65 -3.95 0.67
CA SER A 191 4.09 -5.14 1.36
C SER A 191 2.55 -5.18 1.29
N MET A 192 1.86 -5.11 2.43
CA MET A 192 0.38 -4.99 2.50
C MET A 192 -0.12 -3.77 1.72
N GLY A 193 0.55 -2.62 1.84
CA GLY A 193 0.26 -1.43 1.06
C GLY A 193 0.52 -1.61 -0.43
N GLY A 194 1.50 -2.45 -0.81
CA GLY A 194 1.73 -2.85 -2.19
C GLY A 194 0.54 -3.62 -2.77
N GLY A 195 0.01 -4.59 -2.01
CA GLY A 195 -1.22 -5.30 -2.37
C GLY A 195 -2.43 -4.38 -2.46
N GLN A 196 -2.59 -3.44 -1.51
CA GLN A 196 -3.63 -2.41 -1.58
C GLN A 196 -3.47 -1.53 -2.82
N ALA A 197 -2.25 -1.07 -3.11
CA ALA A 197 -1.99 -0.21 -4.27
C ALA A 197 -2.36 -0.89 -5.59
N LEU A 198 -2.03 -2.16 -5.76
CA LEU A 198 -2.45 -2.94 -6.93
C LEU A 198 -3.97 -3.15 -6.95
N ASN A 199 -4.57 -3.58 -5.83
CA ASN A 199 -6.01 -3.86 -5.74
C ASN A 199 -6.87 -2.63 -6.02
N PHE A 200 -6.55 -1.51 -5.38
CA PHE A 200 -7.36 -0.29 -5.45
C PHE A 200 -7.02 0.54 -6.68
N GLY A 201 -5.74 0.64 -7.03
CA GLY A 201 -5.29 1.39 -8.19
C GLY A 201 -5.84 0.79 -9.50
N LEU A 202 -5.70 -0.53 -9.67
CA LEU A 202 -6.20 -1.23 -10.85
C LEU A 202 -7.74 -1.37 -10.84
N GLY A 203 -8.36 -1.43 -9.65
CA GLY A 203 -9.81 -1.43 -9.50
C GLY A 203 -10.47 -0.07 -9.76
N ASN A 204 -9.72 1.03 -9.69
CA ASN A 204 -10.24 2.41 -9.77
C ASN A 204 -9.43 3.25 -10.78
N LEU A 205 -9.34 2.76 -12.03
CA LEU A 205 -8.58 3.42 -13.10
C LEU A 205 -9.14 4.78 -13.53
N ASP A 206 -10.33 5.16 -13.09
CA ASP A 206 -10.88 6.51 -13.25
C ASP A 206 -10.42 7.48 -12.16
N THR A 207 -9.76 6.96 -11.13
CA THR A 207 -9.19 7.75 -10.02
C THR A 207 -7.67 7.82 -10.09
N PHE A 208 -7.00 6.73 -10.49
CA PHE A 208 -5.55 6.61 -10.51
C PHE A 208 -5.02 6.28 -11.91
N ALA A 209 -3.94 6.93 -12.31
CA ALA A 209 -3.26 6.64 -13.58
C ALA A 209 -1.87 6.00 -13.37
N TRP A 210 -1.27 6.15 -12.19
CA TRP A 210 0.07 5.74 -11.83
C TRP A 210 -0.01 4.83 -10.61
N ILE A 211 0.45 3.59 -10.75
CA ILE A 211 0.24 2.56 -9.73
C ILE A 211 1.56 1.85 -9.46
N GLY A 212 1.91 1.68 -8.19
CA GLY A 212 3.14 1.01 -7.75
C GLY A 212 2.93 0.00 -6.65
N GLY A 213 3.22 -1.28 -6.90
CA GLY A 213 3.23 -2.34 -5.90
C GLY A 213 4.65 -2.77 -5.60
N PHE A 214 5.18 -2.42 -4.41
CA PHE A 214 6.53 -2.74 -3.94
C PHE A 214 6.46 -3.97 -3.03
N SER A 215 7.06 -5.10 -3.43
CA SER A 215 7.04 -6.35 -2.67
C SER A 215 5.63 -6.72 -2.16
N SER A 216 4.65 -6.75 -3.05
CA SER A 216 3.23 -6.89 -2.69
C SER A 216 2.95 -8.16 -1.88
N ALA A 217 2.15 -8.04 -0.82
CA ALA A 217 1.85 -9.12 0.13
C ALA A 217 0.64 -9.98 -0.31
N PRO A 218 0.33 -11.09 0.42
CA PRO A 218 -0.75 -12.02 0.08
C PRO A 218 -2.18 -11.46 0.05
N ASN A 219 -2.40 -10.21 0.49
CA ASN A 219 -3.67 -9.49 0.29
C ASN A 219 -3.89 -9.06 -1.18
N THR A 220 -2.88 -9.20 -2.02
CA THR A 220 -3.00 -8.94 -3.46
C THR A 220 -3.99 -9.92 -4.08
N LYS A 221 -4.98 -9.39 -4.80
CA LYS A 221 -5.93 -10.20 -5.57
C LYS A 221 -5.20 -11.04 -6.62
N SER A 222 -5.80 -12.16 -7.04
CA SER A 222 -5.25 -12.93 -8.17
C SER A 222 -5.14 -12.05 -9.42
N PRO A 223 -4.14 -12.27 -10.28
CA PRO A 223 -3.85 -11.39 -11.40
C PRO A 223 -5.02 -11.19 -12.38
N ASP A 224 -5.84 -12.22 -12.58
CA ASP A 224 -7.07 -12.17 -13.39
C ASP A 224 -8.13 -11.23 -12.78
N LYS A 225 -8.17 -11.12 -11.45
CA LYS A 225 -9.05 -10.18 -10.73
C LYS A 225 -8.47 -8.77 -10.65
N LEU A 226 -7.15 -8.64 -10.66
CA LEU A 226 -6.48 -7.32 -10.73
C LEU A 226 -6.74 -6.65 -12.09
N VAL A 227 -6.62 -7.41 -13.18
CA VAL A 227 -6.76 -6.90 -14.55
C VAL A 227 -7.74 -7.81 -15.32
N PRO A 228 -9.04 -7.69 -15.05
CA PRO A 228 -10.06 -8.49 -15.75
C PRO A 228 -10.22 -8.08 -17.22
N ASN A 229 -9.81 -6.87 -17.59
CA ASN A 229 -9.85 -6.36 -18.96
C ASN A 229 -8.50 -5.68 -19.31
N ALA A 230 -7.66 -6.41 -20.04
CA ALA A 230 -6.32 -5.96 -20.42
C ALA A 230 -6.35 -4.74 -21.37
N GLU A 231 -7.35 -4.63 -22.25
CA GLU A 231 -7.50 -3.50 -23.17
C GLU A 231 -7.78 -2.19 -22.42
N VAL A 232 -8.71 -2.23 -21.46
CA VAL A 232 -9.02 -1.08 -20.60
C VAL A 232 -7.81 -0.68 -19.77
N ALA A 233 -7.11 -1.65 -19.18
CA ALA A 233 -5.89 -1.42 -18.40
C ALA A 233 -4.81 -0.73 -19.27
N THR A 234 -4.53 -1.27 -20.45
CA THR A 234 -3.55 -0.73 -21.39
C THR A 234 -3.85 0.72 -21.80
N LYS A 235 -5.13 1.04 -22.03
CA LYS A 235 -5.55 2.40 -22.41
C LYS A 235 -5.48 3.41 -21.26
N LYS A 236 -5.78 2.97 -20.04
CA LYS A 236 -5.94 3.88 -18.90
C LYS A 236 -4.66 4.05 -18.07
N ILE A 237 -3.82 3.04 -17.95
CA ILE A 237 -2.63 3.08 -17.10
C ILE A 237 -1.53 3.92 -17.78
N LYS A 238 -0.99 4.90 -17.07
CA LYS A 238 0.19 5.66 -17.47
C LYS A 238 1.47 4.93 -17.08
N THR A 239 1.57 4.47 -15.83
CA THR A 239 2.64 3.61 -15.35
C THR A 239 2.07 2.59 -14.36
N LEU A 240 2.42 1.33 -14.56
CA LEU A 240 2.22 0.25 -13.61
C LEU A 240 3.61 -0.29 -13.24
N TRP A 241 3.99 -0.08 -11.99
CA TRP A 241 5.23 -0.56 -11.40
C TRP A 241 4.95 -1.77 -10.53
N VAL A 242 5.63 -2.86 -10.80
CA VAL A 242 5.61 -4.08 -9.98
C VAL A 242 7.05 -4.41 -9.64
N SER A 243 7.39 -4.47 -8.36
CA SER A 243 8.75 -4.75 -7.93
C SER A 243 8.82 -5.75 -6.79
N CYS A 244 10.01 -6.32 -6.59
CA CYS A 244 10.34 -7.15 -5.44
C CYS A 244 11.86 -7.26 -5.27
N GLY A 245 12.31 -7.57 -4.06
CA GLY A 245 13.70 -7.93 -3.83
C GLY A 245 14.01 -9.37 -4.27
N ASP A 246 15.23 -9.63 -4.76
CA ASP A 246 15.70 -10.96 -5.18
C ASP A 246 15.81 -11.97 -4.03
N LYS A 247 15.84 -11.49 -2.77
CA LYS A 247 15.87 -12.28 -1.53
C LYS A 247 14.58 -12.16 -0.72
N ASP A 248 13.53 -11.60 -1.33
CA ASP A 248 12.23 -11.44 -0.70
C ASP A 248 11.41 -12.73 -0.83
N GLY A 249 11.00 -13.29 0.32
CA GLY A 249 10.17 -14.50 0.35
C GLY A 249 8.79 -14.36 -0.31
N LEU A 250 8.35 -13.15 -0.64
CA LEU A 250 7.08 -12.89 -1.31
C LEU A 250 7.21 -12.72 -2.84
N ILE A 251 8.41 -12.85 -3.41
CA ILE A 251 8.68 -12.61 -4.83
C ILE A 251 7.75 -13.38 -5.76
N ASN A 252 7.38 -14.61 -5.40
CA ASN A 252 6.48 -15.46 -6.21
C ASN A 252 5.12 -14.78 -6.51
N LEU A 253 4.63 -13.92 -5.61
CA LEU A 253 3.39 -13.17 -5.82
C LEU A 253 3.58 -12.11 -6.92
N SER A 254 4.63 -11.31 -6.81
CA SER A 254 4.96 -10.28 -7.79
C SER A 254 5.33 -10.88 -9.14
N GLN A 255 6.06 -12.01 -9.18
CA GLN A 255 6.32 -12.79 -10.40
C GLN A 255 5.02 -13.25 -11.08
N GLY A 256 4.04 -13.72 -10.29
CA GLY A 256 2.73 -14.12 -10.80
C GLY A 256 1.97 -12.98 -11.46
N VAL A 257 2.01 -11.79 -10.85
CA VAL A 257 1.43 -10.56 -11.42
C VAL A 257 2.17 -10.17 -12.70
N HIS A 258 3.51 -10.11 -12.67
CA HIS A 258 4.34 -9.82 -13.85
C HIS A 258 4.04 -10.76 -15.01
N LYS A 259 4.08 -12.07 -14.75
CA LYS A 259 3.82 -13.08 -15.79
C LYS A 259 2.45 -12.88 -16.44
N TYR A 260 1.41 -12.68 -15.65
CA TYR A 260 0.06 -12.47 -16.17
C TYR A 260 -0.04 -11.20 -17.03
N LEU A 261 0.51 -10.09 -16.56
CA LEU A 261 0.52 -8.83 -17.30
C LEU A 261 1.26 -8.96 -18.62
N LYS A 262 2.42 -9.65 -18.62
CA LYS A 262 3.21 -9.96 -19.81
C LYS A 262 2.42 -10.83 -20.80
N ASP A 263 1.81 -11.91 -20.34
CA ASP A 263 1.00 -12.83 -21.14
C ASP A 263 -0.23 -12.13 -21.76
N LYS A 264 -0.78 -11.10 -21.07
CA LYS A 264 -1.91 -10.31 -21.53
C LYS A 264 -1.53 -9.06 -22.33
N GLY A 265 -0.25 -8.80 -22.51
CA GLY A 265 0.25 -7.61 -23.25
C GLY A 265 -0.06 -6.29 -22.55
N VAL A 266 -0.25 -6.29 -21.22
CA VAL A 266 -0.47 -5.05 -20.43
C VAL A 266 0.87 -4.39 -20.15
N PRO A 267 1.12 -3.15 -20.60
CA PRO A 267 2.37 -2.45 -20.34
C PRO A 267 2.58 -2.24 -18.83
N HIS A 268 3.72 -2.69 -18.34
CA HIS A 268 4.13 -2.54 -16.95
C HIS A 268 5.66 -2.59 -16.85
N ILE A 269 6.18 -2.09 -15.74
CA ILE A 269 7.57 -2.18 -15.36
C ILE A 269 7.67 -3.31 -14.34
N TRP A 270 8.46 -4.34 -14.64
CA TRP A 270 8.88 -5.37 -13.70
C TRP A 270 10.31 -5.07 -13.26
N HIS A 271 10.51 -4.83 -11.96
CA HIS A 271 11.80 -4.47 -11.39
C HIS A 271 12.15 -5.41 -10.23
N VAL A 272 13.23 -6.15 -10.36
CA VAL A 272 13.76 -6.98 -9.28
C VAL A 272 15.06 -6.35 -8.79
N ASP A 273 15.01 -5.82 -7.56
CA ASP A 273 16.17 -5.23 -6.92
C ASP A 273 16.93 -6.27 -6.10
N SER A 274 18.19 -5.98 -5.74
CA SER A 274 18.92 -6.84 -4.81
C SER A 274 18.52 -6.52 -3.37
N GLY A 275 17.97 -7.49 -2.65
CA GLY A 275 17.65 -7.32 -1.23
C GLY A 275 16.47 -8.15 -0.74
N PRO A 276 16.22 -8.12 0.59
CA PRO A 276 15.12 -8.82 1.24
C PRO A 276 13.83 -7.97 1.27
N HIS A 277 12.85 -8.41 2.08
CA HIS A 277 11.57 -7.73 2.30
C HIS A 277 11.72 -6.59 3.30
N ASP A 278 12.40 -5.51 2.95
CA ASP A 278 12.65 -4.37 3.84
C ASP A 278 12.87 -3.03 3.12
N PHE A 279 13.11 -1.99 3.91
CA PHE A 279 13.29 -0.63 3.42
C PHE A 279 14.55 -0.41 2.57
N SER A 280 15.52 -1.33 2.51
CA SER A 280 16.64 -1.21 1.58
C SER A 280 16.17 -1.33 0.12
N VAL A 281 15.16 -2.17 -0.13
CA VAL A 281 14.49 -2.31 -1.43
C VAL A 281 13.45 -1.21 -1.64
N TRP A 282 12.56 -0.98 -0.69
CA TRP A 282 11.43 -0.07 -0.87
C TRP A 282 11.82 1.40 -1.01
N LYS A 283 12.93 1.84 -0.40
CA LYS A 283 13.49 3.18 -0.63
C LYS A 283 13.98 3.36 -2.06
N ASN A 284 14.63 2.33 -2.61
CA ASN A 284 15.04 2.32 -4.01
C ASN A 284 13.83 2.35 -4.96
N ASP A 285 12.79 1.56 -4.65
CA ASP A 285 11.52 1.63 -5.38
C ASP A 285 10.92 3.03 -5.37
N LEU A 286 10.84 3.68 -4.21
CA LEU A 286 10.34 5.05 -4.10
C LEU A 286 11.19 6.04 -4.93
N TYR A 287 12.52 5.92 -4.85
CA TYR A 287 13.45 6.75 -5.62
C TYR A 287 13.22 6.61 -7.11
N LEU A 288 13.07 5.39 -7.61
CA LEU A 288 12.88 5.13 -9.04
C LEU A 288 11.46 5.50 -9.49
N PHE A 289 10.44 5.06 -8.77
CA PHE A 289 9.03 5.27 -9.12
C PHE A 289 8.66 6.75 -9.14
N SER A 290 9.10 7.55 -8.16
CA SER A 290 8.78 8.98 -8.09
C SER A 290 9.35 9.78 -9.26
N GLN A 291 10.39 9.31 -9.94
CA GLN A 291 10.93 9.93 -11.13
C GLN A 291 10.12 9.64 -12.41
N LEU A 292 9.25 8.63 -12.39
CA LEU A 292 8.48 8.18 -13.55
C LEU A 292 7.06 8.75 -13.58
N ILE A 293 6.50 9.07 -12.40
CA ILE A 293 5.10 9.49 -12.28
C ILE A 293 4.92 10.97 -12.63
N PHE A 294 3.71 11.31 -13.09
CA PHE A 294 3.24 12.64 -13.46
C PHE A 294 3.99 13.30 -14.62
N LYS A 295 4.89 12.58 -15.27
CA LYS A 295 5.56 13.03 -16.48
C LYS A 295 4.71 12.65 -17.70
N GLU A 296 4.61 13.57 -18.65
CA GLU A 296 4.11 13.21 -19.98
C GLU A 296 5.05 12.17 -20.58
N LYS A 297 4.50 11.16 -21.24
CA LYS A 297 5.34 10.25 -22.04
C LYS A 297 5.93 11.08 -23.18
N PRO A 298 7.26 11.00 -23.42
CA PRO A 298 7.89 11.66 -24.55
C PRO A 298 7.31 11.18 -25.89
#